data_b98f0017111c800c917d7d76ef7f2dfb
#
_entry.id   b98f0017111c800c917d7d76ef7f2dfb
#
_cell.length_a   1.000
_cell.length_b   1.000
_cell.length_c   1.000
_cell.angle_alpha   90.00
_cell.angle_beta   90.00
_cell.angle_gamma   90.00
#
_symmetry.space_group_name_H-M   'P 1'
#
loop_
_entity.id
_entity.type
_entity.pdbx_description
1 polymer ?
#
loop_
_entity_poly.entity_id
_entity_poly.type
_entity_poly.pdbx_seq_one_letter_code
_entity_poly.pdbx_strand_id
1 'polypeptide(L)'
;MTIKNNDYIENLIRELISLPSETEWVEFKHNNSDPHMIGEYISALSNSATLLGRPKSYIIWGIDDSNHKIVGTSFNYRTCKKGAEELEAWLSRMLVPRMNFRFHEAEIDGMMLILLEIPAAEYQPVKFYGEEYIRVGSNKKNLKEYPDKERELWRAFDSTPYELRTLRDKLTAQNVLEMLDSKGYYRKMGLALPSGMEKILGDFINEKFIRKDDAGRYEITNMGALLISKDLSMFEELSHKVVRVIWYKGTNRLNTVREKVFNCGYAIAYNEIVDYIMTIIPQEEVIEDYIRKSKLGYPEIAIRELLANVIIHQSIDQRGTSPMVELFKDRIEFSNAGSPLVSIDRIVDTVPISRNENIAGFMHKCGICEERGSGYDKVIYATSKNSMLAPKIENQSDKFTKVTLYSKLPFDLISKEDKVRTCYMQSCFLYVNGEAITNNAVREVFGINDKDKYKASRIIKDTLEARLIKPVDENTAPRYMKY
;
A
#
# COMPACT_ATOMS: atom_id res chain seq x y z
N MET A 1 -17.45 28.85 3.66
CA MET A 1 -16.17 28.14 3.67
C MET A 1 -14.93 29.06 3.65
N THR A 2 -15.04 30.33 3.33
CA THR A 2 -13.92 31.27 3.12
C THR A 2 -13.21 31.73 4.40
N ILE A 3 -13.87 31.81 5.54
CA ILE A 3 -13.30 32.34 6.80
C ILE A 3 -12.29 31.37 7.45
N LYS A 4 -12.46 30.06 7.30
CA LYS A 4 -11.53 29.05 7.84
C LYS A 4 -10.19 28.95 7.11
N ASN A 5 -10.09 29.46 5.90
CA ASN A 5 -8.87 29.40 5.11
C ASN A 5 -7.88 30.53 5.49
N ASN A 6 -8.37 31.71 5.91
CA ASN A 6 -7.52 32.84 6.30
C ASN A 6 -6.75 32.55 7.58
N ASP A 7 -7.39 31.96 8.61
CA ASP A 7 -6.72 31.62 9.87
C ASP A 7 -5.58 30.59 9.65
N TYR A 8 -5.77 29.65 8.71
CA TYR A 8 -4.72 28.70 8.37
C TYR A 8 -3.51 29.40 7.73
N ILE A 9 -3.73 30.27 6.75
CA ILE A 9 -2.65 30.97 6.01
C ILE A 9 -1.92 31.92 6.96
N GLU A 10 -2.63 32.64 7.83
CA GLU A 10 -2.00 33.51 8.84
C GLU A 10 -1.11 32.73 9.80
N ASN A 11 -1.59 31.61 10.36
CA ASN A 11 -0.80 30.76 11.25
C ASN A 11 0.43 30.19 10.53
N LEU A 12 0.28 29.74 9.27
CA LEU A 12 1.38 29.25 8.47
C LEU A 12 2.45 30.33 8.26
N ILE A 13 2.04 31.54 7.86
CA ILE A 13 2.98 32.65 7.65
C ILE A 13 3.71 33.00 8.96
N ARG A 14 3.02 33.07 10.10
CA ARG A 14 3.64 33.38 11.39
C ARG A 14 4.67 32.31 11.80
N GLU A 15 4.39 31.03 11.57
CA GLU A 15 5.35 29.94 11.80
C GLU A 15 6.56 30.04 10.87
N LEU A 16 6.37 30.32 9.59
CA LEU A 16 7.46 30.43 8.62
C LEU A 16 8.36 31.63 8.92
N ILE A 17 7.82 32.77 9.35
CA ILE A 17 8.59 33.95 9.75
C ILE A 17 9.40 33.70 11.02
N SER A 18 8.96 32.81 11.92
CA SER A 18 9.67 32.47 13.14
C SER A 18 10.95 31.66 12.92
N LEU A 19 11.19 31.16 11.68
CA LEU A 19 12.41 30.48 11.33
C LEU A 19 13.63 31.39 11.48
N PRO A 20 14.78 30.90 11.96
CA PRO A 20 15.94 31.73 12.26
C PRO A 20 16.60 32.33 11.03
N SER A 21 16.38 31.76 9.85
CA SER A 21 16.88 32.23 8.54
C SER A 21 16.05 31.63 7.41
N GLU A 22 16.20 32.19 6.19
CA GLU A 22 15.73 31.50 4.99
C GLU A 22 16.33 30.09 4.90
N THR A 23 15.51 29.17 4.47
CA THR A 23 15.86 27.75 4.38
C THR A 23 15.81 27.29 2.93
N GLU A 24 16.24 26.05 2.65
CA GLU A 24 16.16 25.48 1.30
C GLU A 24 14.71 25.26 0.82
N TRP A 25 13.69 25.49 1.67
CA TRP A 25 12.26 25.28 1.36
C TRP A 25 11.36 26.50 1.62
N VAL A 26 11.92 27.62 2.13
CA VAL A 26 11.20 28.90 2.32
C VAL A 26 12.02 30.04 1.76
N GLU A 27 11.37 30.93 1.02
CA GLU A 27 11.93 32.16 0.46
C GLU A 27 11.09 33.35 0.85
N PHE A 28 11.73 34.43 1.28
CA PHE A 28 11.09 35.70 1.57
C PHE A 28 11.36 36.72 0.49
N LYS A 29 10.39 37.56 0.19
CA LYS A 29 10.52 38.66 -0.79
C LYS A 29 9.73 39.86 -0.31
N HIS A 30 10.27 41.04 -0.55
CA HIS A 30 9.50 42.27 -0.35
C HIS A 30 8.52 42.47 -1.51
N ASN A 31 9.02 42.91 -2.68
CA ASN A 31 8.18 43.29 -3.83
C ASN A 31 8.67 42.69 -5.17
N ASN A 32 9.67 41.83 -5.19
CA ASN A 32 10.18 41.28 -6.44
C ASN A 32 9.16 40.40 -7.13
N SER A 33 8.67 40.82 -8.29
CA SER A 33 7.58 40.19 -9.04
C SER A 33 8.01 39.70 -10.43
N ASP A 34 9.32 39.54 -10.69
CA ASP A 34 9.77 39.03 -11.99
C ASP A 34 9.28 37.61 -12.24
N PRO A 35 8.43 37.37 -13.26
CA PRO A 35 7.87 36.06 -13.56
C PRO A 35 8.92 34.98 -13.79
N HIS A 36 10.04 35.29 -14.42
CA HIS A 36 11.13 34.34 -14.67
C HIS A 36 11.72 33.84 -13.35
N MET A 37 12.04 34.79 -12.48
CA MET A 37 12.60 34.46 -11.17
C MET A 37 11.64 33.62 -10.33
N ILE A 38 10.33 33.92 -10.37
CA ILE A 38 9.31 33.13 -9.68
C ILE A 38 9.32 31.69 -10.18
N GLY A 39 9.35 31.45 -11.51
CA GLY A 39 9.38 30.10 -12.08
C GLY A 39 10.63 29.31 -11.71
N GLU A 40 11.81 29.95 -11.69
CA GLU A 40 13.05 29.32 -11.25
C GLU A 40 13.01 28.96 -9.77
N TYR A 41 12.42 29.81 -8.91
CA TYR A 41 12.23 29.50 -7.49
C TYR A 41 11.21 28.37 -7.29
N ILE A 42 10.14 28.30 -8.07
CA ILE A 42 9.21 27.18 -8.00
C ILE A 42 9.95 25.87 -8.27
N SER A 43 10.76 25.80 -9.33
CA SER A 43 11.59 24.63 -9.62
C SER A 43 12.54 24.32 -8.46
N ALA A 44 13.30 25.30 -7.99
CA ALA A 44 14.31 25.13 -6.96
C ALA A 44 13.71 24.66 -5.62
N LEU A 45 12.65 25.32 -5.17
CA LEU A 45 12.00 25.03 -3.90
C LEU A 45 11.26 23.69 -3.92
N SER A 46 10.60 23.36 -5.04
CA SER A 46 9.94 22.06 -5.22
C SER A 46 10.95 20.90 -5.14
N ASN A 47 12.06 20.99 -5.84
CA ASN A 47 13.12 19.98 -5.83
C ASN A 47 13.80 19.87 -4.45
N SER A 48 14.05 21.01 -3.81
CA SER A 48 14.63 21.02 -2.46
C SER A 48 13.70 20.47 -1.39
N ALA A 49 12.38 20.74 -1.49
CA ALA A 49 11.41 20.18 -0.57
C ALA A 49 11.44 18.64 -0.59
N THR A 50 11.58 18.04 -1.78
CA THR A 50 11.73 16.58 -1.93
C THR A 50 12.98 16.05 -1.22
N LEU A 51 14.13 16.70 -1.42
CA LEU A 51 15.38 16.29 -0.74
C LEU A 51 15.27 16.37 0.79
N LEU A 52 14.50 17.32 1.30
CA LEU A 52 14.29 17.52 2.74
C LEU A 52 13.16 16.64 3.29
N GLY A 53 12.48 15.82 2.45
CA GLY A 53 11.33 15.01 2.84
C GLY A 53 10.12 15.85 3.27
N ARG A 54 10.01 17.10 2.80
CA ARG A 54 8.89 18.00 3.07
C ARG A 54 7.83 17.88 1.97
N PRO A 55 6.54 17.92 2.30
CA PRO A 55 5.49 17.84 1.27
C PRO A 55 5.35 19.13 0.46
N LYS A 56 5.79 20.29 1.02
CA LYS A 56 5.60 21.62 0.43
C LYS A 56 6.77 22.55 0.72
N SER A 57 6.85 23.60 -0.09
CA SER A 57 7.73 24.75 0.08
C SER A 57 6.98 26.03 -0.21
N TYR A 58 7.57 27.19 0.13
CA TYR A 58 6.84 28.44 0.15
C TYR A 58 7.68 29.62 -0.35
N ILE A 59 7.02 30.59 -1.01
CA ILE A 59 7.53 31.93 -1.22
C ILE A 59 6.55 32.90 -0.57
N ILE A 60 7.04 33.84 0.22
CA ILE A 60 6.22 34.84 0.90
C ILE A 60 6.67 36.24 0.46
N TRP A 61 5.75 36.99 -0.14
CA TRP A 61 5.97 38.45 -0.42
C TRP A 61 5.40 39.29 0.70
N GLY A 62 6.08 40.39 0.99
CA GLY A 62 5.74 41.32 2.08
C GLY A 62 6.57 41.12 3.34
N ILE A 63 7.65 40.37 3.24
CA ILE A 63 8.61 40.13 4.33
C ILE A 63 9.95 40.74 3.93
N ASP A 64 10.61 41.39 4.88
CA ASP A 64 11.97 41.90 4.73
C ASP A 64 12.97 40.73 4.85
N ASP A 65 13.76 40.55 3.80
CA ASP A 65 14.72 39.41 3.69
C ASP A 65 15.79 39.42 4.81
N SER A 66 16.10 40.61 5.37
CA SER A 66 17.21 40.76 6.31
C SER A 66 16.85 40.51 7.76
N ASN A 67 15.60 40.76 8.15
CA ASN A 67 15.16 40.72 9.54
C ASN A 67 13.81 40.02 9.77
N HIS A 68 13.24 39.45 8.70
CA HIS A 68 11.96 38.71 8.64
C HIS A 68 10.75 39.50 9.16
N LYS A 69 10.83 40.85 9.17
CA LYS A 69 9.70 41.70 9.58
C LYS A 69 8.66 41.80 8.46
N ILE A 70 7.42 41.84 8.90
CA ILE A 70 6.28 42.09 8.03
C ILE A 70 6.36 43.57 7.58
N VAL A 71 6.47 43.78 6.29
CA VAL A 71 6.56 45.12 5.68
C VAL A 71 5.44 45.34 4.64
N GLY A 72 4.67 44.31 4.33
CA GLY A 72 3.64 44.33 3.29
C GLY A 72 4.20 44.29 1.88
N THR A 73 3.37 44.00 0.89
CA THR A 73 3.75 43.94 -0.52
C THR A 73 2.76 44.61 -1.42
N SER A 74 3.28 45.26 -2.49
CA SER A 74 2.50 45.74 -3.63
C SER A 74 2.38 44.72 -4.75
N PHE A 75 2.99 43.56 -4.62
CA PHE A 75 2.88 42.48 -5.59
C PHE A 75 1.44 41.96 -5.69
N ASN A 76 0.90 41.95 -6.91
CA ASN A 76 -0.40 41.39 -7.18
C ASN A 76 -0.28 40.37 -8.32
N TYR A 77 -0.31 39.08 -7.97
CA TYR A 77 -0.17 37.98 -8.91
C TYR A 77 -1.29 37.92 -9.96
N ARG A 78 -2.52 38.40 -9.62
CA ARG A 78 -3.67 38.40 -10.54
C ARG A 78 -3.54 39.40 -11.68
N THR A 79 -2.82 40.48 -11.45
CA THR A 79 -2.58 41.51 -12.47
C THR A 79 -1.22 41.35 -13.12
N CYS A 80 -0.32 40.55 -12.57
CA CYS A 80 1.00 40.29 -13.11
C CYS A 80 0.89 39.47 -14.40
N LYS A 81 1.59 39.89 -15.45
CA LYS A 81 1.58 39.25 -16.77
C LYS A 81 2.99 39.06 -17.32
N LYS A 82 3.16 38.02 -18.14
CA LYS A 82 4.34 37.88 -19.01
C LYS A 82 3.90 38.04 -20.45
N GLY A 83 4.17 39.21 -21.02
CA GLY A 83 3.58 39.60 -22.31
C GLY A 83 2.05 39.76 -22.21
N ALA A 84 1.31 39.01 -23.00
CA ALA A 84 -0.18 39.00 -22.95
C ALA A 84 -0.77 37.95 -22.02
N GLU A 85 0.06 37.04 -21.47
CA GLU A 85 -0.39 35.87 -20.69
C GLU A 85 -0.38 36.18 -19.17
N GLU A 86 -1.40 35.69 -18.43
CA GLU A 86 -1.46 35.83 -16.99
C GLU A 86 -0.37 35.00 -16.34
N LEU A 87 0.16 35.44 -15.18
CA LEU A 87 1.30 34.84 -14.50
C LEU A 87 1.09 33.35 -14.21
N GLU A 88 -0.04 32.97 -13.63
CA GLU A 88 -0.31 31.56 -13.25
C GLU A 88 -0.40 30.64 -14.48
N ALA A 89 -1.06 31.06 -15.53
CA ALA A 89 -1.16 30.33 -16.79
C ALA A 89 0.21 30.14 -17.44
N TRP A 90 1.01 31.22 -17.50
CA TRP A 90 2.35 31.17 -18.05
C TRP A 90 3.29 30.26 -17.25
N LEU A 91 3.31 30.38 -15.90
CA LEU A 91 4.09 29.50 -15.02
C LEU A 91 3.70 28.03 -15.20
N SER A 92 2.40 27.73 -15.20
CA SER A 92 1.90 26.36 -15.39
C SER A 92 2.30 25.74 -16.73
N ARG A 93 2.48 26.57 -17.77
CA ARG A 93 2.93 26.11 -19.09
C ARG A 93 4.44 25.90 -19.14
N MET A 94 5.22 26.71 -18.42
CA MET A 94 6.69 26.67 -18.44
C MET A 94 7.30 25.66 -17.46
N LEU A 95 6.51 25.16 -16.50
CA LEU A 95 6.94 24.14 -15.55
C LEU A 95 6.67 22.74 -16.10
N VAL A 96 7.64 21.84 -15.97
CA VAL A 96 7.57 20.44 -16.37
C VAL A 96 8.13 19.56 -15.23
N PRO A 97 7.36 18.61 -14.70
CA PRO A 97 5.95 18.34 -14.97
C PRO A 97 5.03 19.49 -14.57
N ARG A 98 3.81 19.50 -15.10
CA ARG A 98 2.80 20.45 -14.63
C ARG A 98 2.50 20.16 -13.16
N MET A 99 2.43 21.21 -12.35
CA MET A 99 2.22 21.10 -10.91
C MET A 99 1.16 22.09 -10.42
N ASN A 100 0.50 21.78 -9.31
CA ASN A 100 -0.55 22.59 -8.70
C ASN A 100 0.03 23.49 -7.60
N PHE A 101 0.74 24.54 -7.96
CA PHE A 101 1.08 25.60 -7.02
C PHE A 101 -0.13 26.52 -6.80
N ARG A 102 -0.17 27.22 -5.66
CA ARG A 102 -1.31 28.07 -5.30
C ARG A 102 -0.85 29.37 -4.64
N PHE A 103 -1.38 30.49 -5.14
CA PHE A 103 -1.25 31.78 -4.48
C PHE A 103 -2.35 31.98 -3.45
N HIS A 104 -1.98 32.53 -2.30
CA HIS A 104 -2.89 32.91 -1.23
C HIS A 104 -2.63 34.37 -0.82
N GLU A 105 -3.69 35.13 -0.59
CA GLU A 105 -3.64 36.48 -0.04
C GLU A 105 -3.91 36.40 1.46
N ALA A 106 -3.13 37.14 2.26
CA ALA A 106 -3.33 37.26 3.70
C ALA A 106 -3.10 38.72 4.13
N GLU A 107 -3.90 39.17 5.05
CA GLU A 107 -3.69 40.45 5.74
C GLU A 107 -3.29 40.17 7.20
N ILE A 108 -2.08 40.57 7.56
CA ILE A 108 -1.51 40.37 8.91
C ILE A 108 -1.05 41.73 9.42
N ASP A 109 -1.51 42.09 10.59
CA ASP A 109 -1.20 43.37 11.29
C ASP A 109 -1.49 44.59 10.38
N GLY A 110 -2.53 44.51 9.51
CA GLY A 110 -2.91 45.55 8.56
C GLY A 110 -2.04 45.63 7.31
N MET A 111 -1.13 44.66 7.13
CA MET A 111 -0.24 44.59 5.95
C MET A 111 -0.66 43.46 5.03
N MET A 112 -0.72 43.70 3.73
CA MET A 112 -1.01 42.69 2.71
C MET A 112 0.23 41.84 2.43
N LEU A 113 0.03 40.51 2.44
CA LEU A 113 1.04 39.50 2.13
C LEU A 113 0.53 38.55 1.07
N ILE A 114 1.43 38.01 0.27
CA ILE A 114 1.14 36.97 -0.71
C ILE A 114 1.98 35.75 -0.37
N LEU A 115 1.35 34.61 -0.20
CA LEU A 115 1.99 33.31 -0.02
C LEU A 115 1.82 32.48 -1.30
N LEU A 116 2.91 31.97 -1.84
CA LEU A 116 2.89 30.94 -2.87
C LEU A 116 3.22 29.59 -2.24
N GLU A 117 2.25 28.69 -2.23
CA GLU A 117 2.38 27.28 -1.80
C GLU A 117 2.82 26.44 -2.99
N ILE A 118 3.95 25.75 -2.88
CA ILE A 118 4.59 24.95 -3.92
C ILE A 118 4.70 23.51 -3.44
N PRO A 119 4.07 22.53 -4.11
CA PRO A 119 4.23 21.12 -3.75
C PRO A 119 5.65 20.63 -4.03
N ALA A 120 6.13 19.66 -3.27
CA ALA A 120 7.36 18.95 -3.55
C ALA A 120 7.28 18.22 -4.90
N ALA A 121 8.42 18.04 -5.56
CA ALA A 121 8.52 17.20 -6.74
C ALA A 121 8.25 15.73 -6.37
N GLU A 122 7.44 15.00 -7.17
CA GLU A 122 6.97 13.68 -6.80
C GLU A 122 7.65 12.52 -7.53
N TYR A 123 7.94 12.67 -8.83
CA TYR A 123 8.41 11.57 -9.68
C TYR A 123 9.65 11.89 -10.50
N GLN A 124 9.91 13.16 -10.70
CA GLN A 124 11.06 13.66 -11.45
C GLN A 124 11.34 15.11 -11.05
N PRO A 125 12.56 15.61 -11.27
CA PRO A 125 12.88 16.99 -11.01
C PRO A 125 11.94 17.94 -11.76
N VAL A 126 11.48 18.98 -11.07
CA VAL A 126 10.71 20.06 -11.69
C VAL A 126 11.64 20.95 -12.48
N LYS A 127 11.33 21.16 -13.75
CA LYS A 127 12.06 22.02 -14.70
C LYS A 127 11.30 23.30 -14.93
N PHE A 128 12.03 24.39 -15.07
CA PHE A 128 11.50 25.65 -15.58
C PHE A 128 12.31 26.07 -16.81
N TYR A 129 11.63 26.29 -17.93
CA TYR A 129 12.29 26.53 -19.24
C TYR A 129 13.29 25.44 -19.66
N GLY A 130 13.02 24.18 -19.27
CA GLY A 130 13.88 23.03 -19.55
C GLY A 130 15.08 22.88 -18.62
N GLU A 131 15.33 23.83 -17.70
CA GLU A 131 16.39 23.77 -16.71
C GLU A 131 15.86 23.40 -15.33
N GLU A 132 16.66 22.62 -14.59
CA GLU A 132 16.38 22.18 -13.23
C GLU A 132 17.11 23.06 -12.24
N TYR A 133 16.40 23.53 -11.23
CA TYR A 133 16.99 24.36 -10.16
C TYR A 133 16.87 23.68 -8.81
N ILE A 134 17.81 24.04 -7.92
CA ILE A 134 17.88 23.55 -6.54
C ILE A 134 18.32 24.69 -5.62
N ARG A 135 17.97 24.58 -4.34
CA ARG A 135 18.52 25.45 -3.30
C ARG A 135 19.79 24.85 -2.71
N VAL A 136 20.79 25.68 -2.50
CA VAL A 136 22.01 25.35 -1.75
C VAL A 136 22.16 26.42 -0.68
N GLY A 137 21.71 26.12 0.54
CA GLY A 137 21.45 27.14 1.54
C GLY A 137 20.36 28.11 1.07
N SER A 138 20.59 29.42 1.18
CA SER A 138 19.68 30.45 0.69
C SER A 138 19.81 30.76 -0.81
N ASN A 139 20.71 30.09 -1.55
CA ASN A 139 20.96 30.41 -2.94
C ASN A 139 20.29 29.44 -3.91
N LYS A 140 19.61 29.96 -4.92
CA LYS A 140 19.13 29.21 -6.09
C LYS A 140 20.29 28.87 -7.01
N LYS A 141 20.44 27.59 -7.39
CA LYS A 141 21.49 27.09 -8.27
C LYS A 141 20.91 26.17 -9.34
N ASN A 142 21.61 26.00 -10.45
CA ASN A 142 21.26 25.03 -11.47
C ASN A 142 21.63 23.62 -10.94
N LEU A 143 20.71 22.67 -11.00
CA LEU A 143 20.90 21.31 -10.46
C LEU A 143 22.04 20.55 -11.16
N LYS A 144 22.25 20.80 -12.46
CA LYS A 144 23.34 20.20 -13.23
C LYS A 144 24.74 20.49 -12.67
N GLU A 145 24.89 21.58 -11.92
CA GLU A 145 26.14 21.93 -11.24
C GLU A 145 26.39 21.11 -9.97
N TYR A 146 25.39 20.34 -9.53
CA TYR A 146 25.39 19.56 -8.28
C TYR A 146 24.99 18.09 -8.52
N PRO A 147 25.83 17.28 -9.20
CA PRO A 147 25.49 15.89 -9.56
C PRO A 147 25.14 15.00 -8.39
N ASP A 148 25.70 15.27 -7.21
CA ASP A 148 25.40 14.49 -6.00
C ASP A 148 23.97 14.79 -5.51
N LYS A 149 23.54 16.06 -5.47
CA LYS A 149 22.18 16.45 -5.14
C LYS A 149 21.17 15.93 -6.18
N GLU A 150 21.52 15.93 -7.45
CA GLU A 150 20.70 15.33 -8.50
C GLU A 150 20.49 13.84 -8.26
N ARG A 151 21.54 13.09 -7.92
CA ARG A 151 21.47 11.68 -7.60
C ARG A 151 20.65 11.42 -6.33
N GLU A 152 20.81 12.25 -5.31
CA GLU A 152 20.01 12.20 -4.09
C GLU A 152 18.51 12.47 -4.38
N LEU A 153 18.22 13.43 -5.26
CA LEU A 153 16.86 13.77 -5.65
C LEU A 153 16.16 12.60 -6.37
N TRP A 154 16.86 11.92 -7.30
CA TRP A 154 16.33 10.72 -7.94
C TRP A 154 16.08 9.58 -6.93
N ARG A 155 16.98 9.40 -5.96
CA ARG A 155 16.76 8.42 -4.86
C ARG A 155 15.58 8.82 -3.97
N ALA A 156 15.39 10.11 -3.73
CA ALA A 156 14.27 10.61 -2.93
C ALA A 156 12.92 10.33 -3.58
N PHE A 157 12.81 10.39 -4.90
CA PHE A 157 11.58 10.03 -5.63
C PHE A 157 11.20 8.55 -5.41
N ASP A 158 12.18 7.67 -5.35
CA ASP A 158 11.96 6.25 -5.09
C ASP A 158 11.74 5.95 -3.59
N SER A 159 12.12 6.87 -2.69
CA SER A 159 12.18 6.63 -1.25
C SER A 159 10.87 6.84 -0.49
N THR A 160 9.90 7.61 -1.03
CA THR A 160 8.62 7.80 -0.35
C THR A 160 7.59 6.80 -0.84
N PRO A 161 7.35 5.71 -0.09
CA PRO A 161 6.35 4.72 -0.45
C PRO A 161 4.98 5.37 -0.67
N TYR A 162 4.25 4.91 -1.69
CA TYR A 162 2.92 5.44 -1.99
C TYR A 162 1.97 5.41 -0.78
N GLU A 163 2.09 4.40 0.06
CA GLU A 163 1.30 4.26 1.29
C GLU A 163 1.52 5.41 2.29
N LEU A 164 2.68 6.06 2.27
CA LEU A 164 3.01 7.17 3.18
C LEU A 164 2.75 8.56 2.56
N ARG A 165 2.27 8.65 1.33
CA ARG A 165 1.92 9.95 0.73
C ARG A 165 0.69 10.54 1.37
N THR A 166 0.64 11.89 1.42
CA THR A 166 -0.49 12.65 1.95
C THR A 166 -1.72 12.46 1.06
N LEU A 167 -2.83 12.05 1.65
CA LEU A 167 -4.12 11.86 1.01
C LEU A 167 -5.07 13.03 1.27
N ARG A 168 -5.05 13.57 2.48
CA ARG A 168 -5.83 14.75 2.90
C ARG A 168 -4.94 15.66 3.72
N ASP A 169 -5.07 16.95 3.52
CA ASP A 169 -4.27 17.98 4.18
C ASP A 169 -5.15 19.01 4.92
N LYS A 170 -4.49 19.90 5.67
CA LYS A 170 -5.10 21.06 6.34
C LYS A 170 -6.23 20.70 7.33
N LEU A 171 -6.19 19.52 7.93
CA LEU A 171 -7.21 19.00 8.80
C LEU A 171 -7.06 19.52 10.24
N THR A 172 -8.18 19.74 10.90
CA THR A 172 -8.19 19.92 12.36
C THR A 172 -8.09 18.56 13.06
N ALA A 173 -7.71 18.55 14.33
CA ALA A 173 -7.73 17.35 15.16
C ALA A 173 -9.10 16.63 15.14
N GLN A 174 -10.17 17.41 15.17
CA GLN A 174 -11.53 16.90 15.11
C GLN A 174 -11.82 16.21 13.79
N ASN A 175 -11.42 16.80 12.63
CA ASN A 175 -11.61 16.19 11.32
C ASN A 175 -10.88 14.84 11.20
N VAL A 176 -9.66 14.74 11.74
CA VAL A 176 -8.93 13.46 11.78
C VAL A 176 -9.73 12.39 12.51
N LEU A 177 -10.24 12.69 13.72
CA LEU A 177 -11.01 11.74 14.52
C LEU A 177 -12.42 11.46 13.96
N GLU A 178 -12.95 12.33 13.10
CA GLU A 178 -14.17 12.04 12.33
C GLU A 178 -13.93 11.01 11.23
N MET A 179 -12.76 11.06 10.56
CA MET A 179 -12.41 10.20 9.43
C MET A 179 -11.78 8.87 9.85
N LEU A 180 -10.94 8.87 10.89
CA LEU A 180 -10.20 7.70 11.36
C LEU A 180 -10.86 7.08 12.60
N ASP A 181 -10.90 5.75 12.68
CA ASP A 181 -11.51 5.00 13.78
C ASP A 181 -10.54 4.78 14.94
N SER A 182 -10.44 5.77 15.83
CA SER A 182 -9.63 5.65 17.04
C SER A 182 -10.06 4.49 17.94
N LYS A 183 -11.37 4.26 18.12
CA LYS A 183 -11.86 3.16 18.95
C LYS A 183 -11.47 1.80 18.37
N GLY A 184 -11.62 1.64 17.06
CA GLY A 184 -11.21 0.44 16.34
C GLY A 184 -9.71 0.20 16.44
N TYR A 185 -8.89 1.24 16.30
CA TYR A 185 -7.44 1.17 16.45
C TYR A 185 -7.04 0.65 17.84
N TYR A 186 -7.49 1.29 18.92
CA TYR A 186 -7.11 0.88 20.27
C TYR A 186 -7.61 -0.53 20.60
N ARG A 187 -8.83 -0.89 20.20
CA ARG A 187 -9.35 -2.25 20.33
C ARG A 187 -8.48 -3.27 19.59
N LYS A 188 -8.02 -2.93 18.36
CA LYS A 188 -7.17 -3.82 17.56
C LYS A 188 -5.78 -4.01 18.15
N MET A 189 -5.25 -2.95 18.77
CA MET A 189 -3.97 -2.99 19.47
C MET A 189 -4.05 -3.61 20.89
N GLY A 190 -5.24 -3.95 21.37
CA GLY A 190 -5.43 -4.44 22.73
C GLY A 190 -5.18 -3.39 23.82
N LEU A 191 -5.32 -2.10 23.49
CA LEU A 191 -5.04 -0.97 24.36
C LEU A 191 -6.33 -0.27 24.80
N ALA A 192 -6.31 0.36 25.98
CA ALA A 192 -7.39 1.21 26.44
C ALA A 192 -7.42 2.52 25.63
N LEU A 193 -8.63 2.96 25.23
CA LEU A 193 -8.81 4.24 24.54
C LEU A 193 -8.49 5.41 25.50
N PRO A 194 -7.52 6.28 25.18
CA PRO A 194 -7.23 7.47 25.99
C PRO A 194 -8.40 8.45 26.00
N SER A 195 -8.55 9.19 27.11
CA SER A 195 -9.55 10.25 27.21
C SER A 195 -9.13 11.54 26.49
N GLY A 196 -7.83 11.74 26.26
CA GLY A 196 -7.26 12.95 25.64
C GLY A 196 -7.04 12.78 24.14
N MET A 197 -7.55 13.76 23.36
CA MET A 197 -7.38 13.80 21.90
C MET A 197 -5.90 13.88 21.50
N GLU A 198 -5.08 14.66 22.20
CA GLU A 198 -3.66 14.82 21.91
C GLU A 198 -2.89 13.49 21.95
N LYS A 199 -3.22 12.63 22.92
CA LYS A 199 -2.60 11.30 23.00
C LYS A 199 -2.96 10.43 21.80
N ILE A 200 -4.22 10.46 21.38
CA ILE A 200 -4.68 9.70 20.20
C ILE A 200 -3.95 10.17 18.93
N LEU A 201 -3.86 11.48 18.75
CA LEU A 201 -3.16 12.05 17.59
C LEU A 201 -1.65 11.79 17.64
N GLY A 202 -1.04 11.82 18.82
CA GLY A 202 0.36 11.45 19.02
C GLY A 202 0.62 9.99 18.62
N ASP A 203 -0.24 9.06 19.02
CA ASP A 203 -0.14 7.66 18.63
C ASP A 203 -0.33 7.47 17.11
N PHE A 204 -1.26 8.21 16.49
CA PHE A 204 -1.47 8.18 15.03
C PHE A 204 -0.27 8.74 14.26
N ILE A 205 0.43 9.76 14.80
CA ILE A 205 1.69 10.27 14.21
C ILE A 205 2.78 9.20 14.29
N ASN A 206 2.93 8.55 15.46
CA ASN A 206 3.93 7.49 15.65
C ASN A 206 3.73 6.31 14.71
N GLU A 207 2.47 5.96 14.42
CA GLU A 207 2.11 4.91 13.44
C GLU A 207 2.12 5.40 11.99
N LYS A 208 2.49 6.65 11.72
CA LYS A 208 2.51 7.28 10.38
C LYS A 208 1.15 7.35 9.68
N PHE A 209 0.06 7.23 10.41
CA PHE A 209 -1.29 7.41 9.86
C PHE A 209 -1.58 8.85 9.51
N ILE A 210 -1.01 9.75 10.30
CA ILE A 210 -1.11 11.19 10.10
C ILE A 210 0.26 11.85 10.26
N ARG A 211 0.36 13.06 9.75
CA ARG A 211 1.49 13.98 9.99
C ARG A 211 0.96 15.32 10.46
N LYS A 212 1.80 16.10 11.14
CA LYS A 212 1.53 17.49 11.46
C LYS A 212 2.22 18.35 10.43
N ASP A 213 1.48 19.30 9.83
CA ASP A 213 2.04 20.25 8.88
C ASP A 213 2.70 21.46 9.58
N ASP A 214 3.33 22.32 8.78
CA ASP A 214 4.05 23.51 9.27
C ASP A 214 3.12 24.58 9.90
N ALA A 215 1.82 24.51 9.66
CA ALA A 215 0.80 25.38 10.27
C ALA A 215 0.15 24.77 11.53
N GLY A 216 0.65 23.65 12.00
CA GLY A 216 0.11 22.94 13.15
C GLY A 216 -1.19 22.19 12.88
N ARG A 217 -1.56 21.99 11.60
CA ARG A 217 -2.69 21.16 11.14
C ARG A 217 -2.22 19.74 10.90
N TYR A 218 -3.15 18.88 10.53
CA TYR A 218 -2.88 17.46 10.29
C TYR A 218 -3.09 17.07 8.83
N GLU A 219 -2.33 16.09 8.42
CA GLU A 219 -2.45 15.41 7.14
C GLU A 219 -2.70 13.93 7.38
N ILE A 220 -3.62 13.31 6.64
CA ILE A 220 -3.85 11.86 6.65
C ILE A 220 -3.07 11.24 5.51
N THR A 221 -2.31 10.18 5.79
CA THR A 221 -1.58 9.39 4.79
C THR A 221 -2.49 8.36 4.13
N ASN A 222 -2.10 7.84 2.95
CA ASN A 222 -2.79 6.71 2.33
C ASN A 222 -2.87 5.51 3.29
N MET A 223 -1.79 5.22 4.02
CA MET A 223 -1.74 4.15 5.03
C MET A 223 -2.77 4.35 6.14
N GLY A 224 -2.86 5.56 6.70
CA GLY A 224 -3.84 5.87 7.74
C GLY A 224 -5.28 5.64 7.28
N ALA A 225 -5.62 6.12 6.08
CA ALA A 225 -6.93 5.92 5.49
C ALA A 225 -7.21 4.43 5.22
N LEU A 226 -6.28 3.72 4.55
CA LEU A 226 -6.45 2.31 4.19
C LEU A 226 -6.57 1.38 5.38
N LEU A 227 -5.86 1.66 6.49
CA LEU A 227 -5.82 0.76 7.64
C LEU A 227 -6.92 1.02 8.66
N ILE A 228 -7.20 2.30 8.96
CA ILE A 228 -8.05 2.65 10.10
C ILE A 228 -9.14 3.67 9.79
N SER A 229 -9.49 3.92 8.51
CA SER A 229 -10.66 4.78 8.23
C SER A 229 -11.96 4.17 8.76
N LYS A 230 -12.90 5.04 9.15
CA LYS A 230 -14.27 4.62 9.43
C LYS A 230 -15.01 4.21 8.16
N ASP A 231 -14.72 4.91 7.07
CA ASP A 231 -15.30 4.65 5.75
C ASP A 231 -14.35 5.15 4.66
N LEU A 232 -13.84 4.24 3.81
CA LEU A 232 -12.96 4.56 2.70
C LEU A 232 -13.66 5.39 1.60
N SER A 233 -14.99 5.38 1.53
CA SER A 233 -15.74 6.20 0.58
C SER A 233 -15.59 7.70 0.82
N MET A 234 -15.14 8.12 2.03
CA MET A 234 -14.81 9.51 2.35
C MET A 234 -13.56 10.00 1.58
N PHE A 235 -12.79 9.09 1.01
CA PHE A 235 -11.56 9.36 0.27
C PHE A 235 -11.74 8.95 -1.19
N GLU A 236 -12.06 9.91 -2.06
CA GLU A 236 -12.38 9.65 -3.47
C GLU A 236 -11.29 8.82 -4.17
N GLU A 237 -10.00 9.12 -3.91
CA GLU A 237 -8.85 8.46 -4.53
C GLU A 237 -8.71 6.99 -4.11
N LEU A 238 -9.19 6.64 -2.91
CA LEU A 238 -9.11 5.29 -2.33
C LEU A 238 -10.47 4.59 -2.21
N SER A 239 -11.56 5.23 -2.62
CA SER A 239 -12.92 4.69 -2.51
C SER A 239 -13.10 3.32 -3.17
N HIS A 240 -12.31 3.05 -4.21
CA HIS A 240 -12.30 1.76 -4.92
C HIS A 240 -11.37 0.71 -4.27
N LYS A 241 -10.62 1.03 -3.20
CA LYS A 241 -9.75 0.09 -2.49
C LYS A 241 -10.46 -0.71 -1.38
N VAL A 242 -11.76 -0.64 -1.31
CA VAL A 242 -12.60 -1.46 -0.42
C VAL A 242 -12.46 -2.94 -0.74
N VAL A 243 -12.49 -3.80 0.30
CA VAL A 243 -12.48 -5.25 0.07
C VAL A 243 -13.88 -5.71 -0.33
N ARG A 244 -13.97 -6.43 -1.44
CA ARG A 244 -15.23 -7.00 -1.95
C ARG A 244 -15.23 -8.51 -1.79
N VAL A 245 -16.30 -9.05 -1.19
CA VAL A 245 -16.53 -10.50 -1.09
C VAL A 245 -17.79 -10.83 -1.88
N ILE A 246 -17.64 -11.67 -2.91
CA ILE A 246 -18.71 -12.03 -3.83
C ILE A 246 -18.94 -13.54 -3.77
N TRP A 247 -20.18 -13.97 -3.57
CA TRP A 247 -20.56 -15.36 -3.58
C TRP A 247 -21.40 -15.70 -4.80
N TYR A 248 -20.96 -16.68 -5.57
CA TYR A 248 -21.63 -17.18 -6.76
C TYR A 248 -22.27 -18.55 -6.52
N LYS A 249 -23.43 -18.81 -7.12
CA LYS A 249 -24.17 -20.07 -6.96
C LYS A 249 -23.48 -21.27 -7.61
N GLY A 250 -22.70 -21.02 -8.67
CA GLY A 250 -22.07 -22.05 -9.51
C GLY A 250 -20.56 -21.94 -9.55
N THR A 251 -20.00 -22.46 -10.62
CA THR A 251 -18.54 -22.43 -10.91
C THR A 251 -18.14 -21.25 -11.80
N ASN A 252 -19.07 -20.37 -12.13
CA ASN A 252 -18.86 -19.17 -12.93
C ASN A 252 -19.52 -17.93 -12.31
N ARG A 253 -19.24 -16.75 -12.86
CA ARG A 253 -19.68 -15.45 -12.37
C ARG A 253 -21.12 -15.05 -12.80
N LEU A 254 -21.89 -15.93 -13.46
CA LEU A 254 -23.19 -15.56 -14.02
C LEU A 254 -24.28 -15.34 -12.98
N ASN A 255 -24.25 -16.12 -11.88
CA ASN A 255 -25.30 -16.08 -10.87
C ASN A 255 -24.73 -15.68 -9.51
N THR A 256 -24.72 -14.40 -9.22
CA THR A 256 -24.35 -13.86 -7.92
C THR A 256 -25.43 -14.16 -6.89
N VAL A 257 -25.09 -14.78 -5.78
CA VAL A 257 -25.97 -15.01 -4.62
C VAL A 257 -25.96 -13.77 -3.73
N ARG A 258 -24.77 -13.26 -3.43
CA ARG A 258 -24.56 -12.10 -2.57
C ARG A 258 -23.22 -11.45 -2.85
N GLU A 259 -23.21 -10.13 -2.72
CA GLU A 259 -21.99 -9.33 -2.64
C GLU A 259 -22.01 -8.53 -1.34
N LYS A 260 -20.88 -8.47 -0.64
CA LYS A 260 -20.67 -7.59 0.50
C LYS A 260 -19.39 -6.78 0.28
N VAL A 261 -19.52 -5.48 0.46
CA VAL A 261 -18.42 -4.51 0.39
C VAL A 261 -18.07 -4.08 1.81
N PHE A 262 -16.79 -4.10 2.13
CA PHE A 262 -16.27 -3.70 3.45
C PHE A 262 -15.58 -2.34 3.30
N ASN A 263 -16.29 -1.29 3.72
CA ASN A 263 -15.85 0.09 3.53
C ASN A 263 -14.89 0.59 4.62
N CYS A 264 -14.81 -0.08 5.77
CA CYS A 264 -13.89 0.31 6.83
C CYS A 264 -12.44 0.01 6.45
N GLY A 265 -11.50 0.69 7.11
CA GLY A 265 -10.07 0.43 6.94
C GLY A 265 -9.71 -1.04 7.21
N TYR A 266 -8.71 -1.54 6.50
CA TYR A 266 -8.38 -2.96 6.45
C TYR A 266 -8.14 -3.60 7.81
N ALA A 267 -7.36 -2.93 8.69
CA ALA A 267 -7.08 -3.46 10.02
C ALA A 267 -8.34 -3.57 10.89
N ILE A 268 -9.29 -2.66 10.70
CA ILE A 268 -10.58 -2.65 11.42
C ILE A 268 -11.50 -3.73 10.90
N ALA A 269 -11.62 -3.85 9.57
CA ALA A 269 -12.55 -4.75 8.90
C ALA A 269 -12.06 -6.21 8.84
N TYR A 270 -10.76 -6.48 8.99
CA TYR A 270 -10.15 -7.77 8.68
C TYR A 270 -10.86 -8.97 9.32
N ASN A 271 -11.10 -8.95 10.62
CA ASN A 271 -11.76 -10.07 11.30
C ASN A 271 -13.21 -10.23 10.81
N GLU A 272 -13.93 -9.14 10.62
CA GLU A 272 -15.29 -9.17 10.08
C GLU A 272 -15.33 -9.79 8.67
N ILE A 273 -14.31 -9.49 7.82
CA ILE A 273 -14.21 -10.10 6.49
C ILE A 273 -13.99 -11.60 6.59
N VAL A 274 -13.05 -12.03 7.45
CA VAL A 274 -12.79 -13.48 7.68
C VAL A 274 -14.05 -14.16 8.19
N ASP A 275 -14.67 -13.64 9.25
CA ASP A 275 -15.88 -14.21 9.83
C ASP A 275 -17.01 -14.32 8.80
N TYR A 276 -17.18 -13.27 7.97
CA TYR A 276 -18.18 -13.30 6.90
C TYR A 276 -17.88 -14.41 5.87
N ILE A 277 -16.63 -14.53 5.41
CA ILE A 277 -16.22 -15.60 4.50
C ILE A 277 -16.52 -16.96 5.12
N MET A 278 -16.16 -17.15 6.41
CA MET A 278 -16.37 -18.41 7.12
C MET A 278 -17.86 -18.77 7.29
N THR A 279 -18.75 -17.76 7.39
CA THR A 279 -20.22 -18.02 7.48
C THR A 279 -20.84 -18.48 6.16
N ILE A 280 -20.26 -18.13 5.01
CA ILE A 280 -20.80 -18.48 3.68
C ILE A 280 -20.14 -19.70 3.05
N ILE A 281 -19.01 -20.16 3.61
CA ILE A 281 -18.36 -21.39 3.16
C ILE A 281 -19.24 -22.59 3.51
N PRO A 282 -19.50 -23.51 2.56
CA PRO A 282 -20.22 -24.73 2.84
C PRO A 282 -19.54 -25.55 3.95
N GLN A 283 -20.34 -25.99 4.91
CA GLN A 283 -19.89 -26.92 5.95
C GLN A 283 -20.15 -28.35 5.47
N GLU A 284 -19.13 -29.17 5.52
CA GLU A 284 -19.27 -30.62 5.27
C GLU A 284 -19.63 -31.30 6.58
N GLU A 285 -20.72 -32.08 6.60
CA GLU A 285 -21.04 -32.99 7.71
C GLU A 285 -20.11 -34.19 7.63
N VAL A 286 -19.26 -34.37 8.63
CA VAL A 286 -18.40 -35.53 8.79
C VAL A 286 -18.87 -36.31 10.03
N ILE A 287 -19.04 -37.61 9.89
CA ILE A 287 -19.32 -38.50 11.04
C ILE A 287 -17.98 -39.03 11.55
N GLU A 288 -17.53 -38.55 12.69
CA GLU A 288 -16.37 -39.06 13.42
C GLU A 288 -16.84 -39.63 14.77
N ASP A 289 -16.45 -40.84 15.09
CA ASP A 289 -16.78 -41.53 16.35
C ASP A 289 -18.28 -41.52 16.66
N TYR A 290 -19.12 -41.76 15.64
CA TYR A 290 -20.60 -41.74 15.74
C TYR A 290 -21.22 -40.38 16.07
N ILE A 291 -20.43 -39.31 16.08
CA ILE A 291 -20.87 -37.91 16.28
C ILE A 291 -20.81 -37.16 14.94
N ARG A 292 -21.91 -36.50 14.59
CA ARG A 292 -21.91 -35.55 13.47
C ARG A 292 -21.12 -34.31 13.86
N LYS A 293 -19.99 -34.08 13.17
CA LYS A 293 -19.20 -32.87 13.27
C LYS A 293 -19.33 -32.10 11.97
N SER A 294 -19.52 -30.81 12.11
CA SER A 294 -19.45 -29.89 10.98
C SER A 294 -17.99 -29.53 10.73
N LYS A 295 -17.44 -29.89 9.56
CA LYS A 295 -16.10 -29.53 9.15
C LYS A 295 -16.18 -28.49 8.07
N LEU A 296 -15.45 -27.40 8.25
CA LEU A 296 -15.35 -26.36 7.22
C LEU A 296 -14.68 -26.92 5.97
N GLY A 297 -15.25 -26.60 4.80
CA GLY A 297 -14.73 -27.04 3.52
C GLY A 297 -13.35 -26.46 3.17
N TYR A 298 -12.89 -25.43 3.92
CA TYR A 298 -11.60 -24.78 3.76
C TYR A 298 -10.95 -24.45 5.10
N PRO A 299 -9.61 -24.60 5.24
CA PRO A 299 -8.90 -24.22 6.46
C PRO A 299 -8.96 -22.70 6.71
N GLU A 300 -9.42 -22.28 7.88
CA GLU A 300 -9.48 -20.85 8.24
C GLU A 300 -8.12 -20.16 8.11
N ILE A 301 -7.03 -20.83 8.52
CA ILE A 301 -5.67 -20.28 8.43
C ILE A 301 -5.29 -19.95 6.99
N ALA A 302 -5.71 -20.76 5.99
CA ALA A 302 -5.44 -20.49 4.59
C ALA A 302 -6.23 -19.25 4.10
N ILE A 303 -7.49 -19.11 4.54
CA ILE A 303 -8.31 -17.95 4.19
C ILE A 303 -7.72 -16.66 4.78
N ARG A 304 -7.35 -16.71 6.06
CA ARG A 304 -6.72 -15.56 6.75
C ARG A 304 -5.45 -15.13 6.05
N GLU A 305 -4.56 -16.05 5.76
CA GLU A 305 -3.28 -15.76 5.14
C GLU A 305 -3.44 -15.21 3.72
N LEU A 306 -4.30 -15.82 2.89
CA LEU A 306 -4.54 -15.36 1.53
C LEU A 306 -5.24 -13.99 1.50
N LEU A 307 -6.15 -13.70 2.43
CA LEU A 307 -6.76 -12.37 2.56
C LEU A 307 -5.72 -11.31 2.97
N ALA A 308 -4.83 -11.62 3.93
CA ALA A 308 -3.76 -10.72 4.32
C ALA A 308 -2.84 -10.40 3.13
N ASN A 309 -2.48 -11.41 2.33
CA ASN A 309 -1.65 -11.26 1.15
C ASN A 309 -2.29 -10.36 0.08
N VAL A 310 -3.60 -10.49 -0.15
CA VAL A 310 -4.36 -9.62 -1.07
C VAL A 310 -4.28 -8.15 -0.65
N ILE A 311 -4.32 -7.87 0.64
CA ILE A 311 -4.25 -6.51 1.18
C ILE A 311 -2.82 -5.96 1.11
N ILE A 312 -1.83 -6.76 1.56
CA ILE A 312 -0.44 -6.32 1.69
C ILE A 312 0.24 -6.12 0.33
N HIS A 313 -0.03 -7.03 -0.62
CA HIS A 313 0.69 -7.06 -1.90
C HIS A 313 -0.02 -6.30 -3.04
N GLN A 314 -1.16 -5.64 -2.77
CA GLN A 314 -1.83 -4.85 -3.80
C GLN A 314 -1.01 -3.63 -4.25
N SER A 315 -1.08 -3.28 -5.52
CA SER A 315 -0.66 -1.96 -6.04
C SER A 315 -1.72 -0.93 -5.68
N ILE A 316 -1.43 -0.11 -4.66
CA ILE A 316 -2.37 0.89 -4.14
C ILE A 316 -2.55 2.02 -5.16
N ASP A 317 -1.51 2.37 -5.89
CA ASP A 317 -1.46 3.41 -6.92
C ASP A 317 -2.31 3.08 -8.16
N GLN A 318 -2.58 1.79 -8.41
CA GLN A 318 -3.39 1.35 -9.55
C GLN A 318 -4.87 1.64 -9.30
N ARG A 319 -5.44 2.59 -10.06
CA ARG A 319 -6.86 2.98 -9.95
C ARG A 319 -7.81 1.94 -10.55
N GLY A 320 -9.09 2.00 -10.12
CA GLY A 320 -10.17 1.19 -10.68
C GLY A 320 -10.12 -0.30 -10.31
N THR A 321 -9.34 -0.67 -9.29
CA THR A 321 -9.20 -2.07 -8.85
C THR A 321 -9.43 -2.18 -7.35
N SER A 322 -10.20 -3.19 -6.94
CA SER A 322 -10.47 -3.53 -5.54
C SER A 322 -9.82 -4.85 -5.17
N PRO A 323 -9.30 -5.00 -3.95
CA PRO A 323 -9.02 -6.32 -3.38
C PRO A 323 -10.30 -7.16 -3.35
N MET A 324 -10.28 -8.38 -3.89
CA MET A 324 -11.49 -9.16 -4.10
C MET A 324 -11.34 -10.60 -3.65
N VAL A 325 -12.39 -11.13 -3.00
CA VAL A 325 -12.54 -12.53 -2.65
C VAL A 325 -13.81 -13.05 -3.32
N GLU A 326 -13.68 -14.01 -4.21
CA GLU A 326 -14.78 -14.59 -4.98
C GLU A 326 -14.97 -16.06 -4.60
N LEU A 327 -16.15 -16.37 -4.04
CA LEU A 327 -16.50 -17.73 -3.62
C LEU A 327 -17.36 -18.40 -4.70
N PHE A 328 -16.86 -19.51 -5.20
CA PHE A 328 -17.57 -20.39 -6.13
C PHE A 328 -17.93 -21.71 -5.45
N LYS A 329 -18.69 -22.55 -6.12
CA LYS A 329 -19.08 -23.87 -5.60
C LYS A 329 -17.89 -24.79 -5.33
N ASP A 330 -16.80 -24.66 -6.11
CA ASP A 330 -15.64 -25.55 -6.16
C ASP A 330 -14.31 -24.90 -5.76
N ARG A 331 -14.31 -23.59 -5.51
CA ARG A 331 -13.09 -22.84 -5.18
C ARG A 331 -13.36 -21.46 -4.58
N ILE A 332 -12.34 -20.89 -3.99
CA ILE A 332 -12.28 -19.48 -3.61
C ILE A 332 -11.15 -18.83 -4.38
N GLU A 333 -11.40 -17.69 -5.01
CA GLU A 333 -10.40 -16.88 -5.71
C GLU A 333 -10.11 -15.61 -4.91
N PHE A 334 -8.83 -15.33 -4.67
CA PHE A 334 -8.32 -14.14 -4.03
C PHE A 334 -7.57 -13.33 -5.06
N SER A 335 -7.92 -12.07 -5.28
CA SER A 335 -7.29 -11.26 -6.32
C SER A 335 -7.02 -9.82 -5.89
N ASN A 336 -5.89 -9.29 -6.34
CA ASN A 336 -5.48 -7.90 -6.13
C ASN A 336 -4.74 -7.35 -7.36
N ALA A 337 -4.71 -6.03 -7.47
CA ALA A 337 -3.84 -5.33 -8.40
C ALA A 337 -2.36 -5.54 -8.04
N GLY A 338 -1.51 -5.58 -9.05
CA GLY A 338 -0.07 -5.80 -8.94
C GLY A 338 0.33 -7.24 -9.27
N SER A 339 1.40 -7.40 -10.04
CA SER A 339 2.02 -8.70 -10.31
C SER A 339 2.77 -9.21 -9.08
N PRO A 340 2.98 -10.53 -8.93
CA PRO A 340 3.84 -11.06 -7.88
C PRO A 340 5.23 -10.43 -7.92
N LEU A 341 5.80 -10.09 -6.75
CA LEU A 341 7.15 -9.52 -6.64
C LEU A 341 8.25 -10.57 -6.78
N VAL A 342 7.87 -11.84 -6.62
CA VAL A 342 8.76 -12.99 -6.70
C VAL A 342 8.24 -13.97 -7.76
N SER A 343 9.12 -14.81 -8.29
CA SER A 343 8.69 -15.90 -9.18
C SER A 343 7.69 -16.82 -8.45
N ILE A 344 6.61 -17.15 -9.13
CA ILE A 344 5.57 -18.02 -8.58
C ILE A 344 6.14 -19.38 -8.16
N ASP A 345 7.10 -19.91 -8.93
CA ASP A 345 7.75 -21.19 -8.65
C ASP A 345 8.67 -21.14 -7.41
N ARG A 346 9.05 -19.96 -6.97
CA ARG A 346 9.94 -19.72 -5.84
C ARG A 346 9.25 -19.09 -4.63
N ILE A 347 7.90 -19.03 -4.62
CA ILE A 347 7.15 -18.29 -3.59
C ILE A 347 7.31 -18.85 -2.18
N VAL A 348 7.65 -20.15 -2.07
CA VAL A 348 7.85 -20.85 -0.79
C VAL A 348 9.26 -20.64 -0.22
N ASP A 349 10.27 -20.50 -1.07
CA ASP A 349 11.68 -20.47 -0.67
C ASP A 349 12.36 -19.11 -0.86
N THR A 350 11.59 -18.06 -1.19
CA THR A 350 12.10 -16.71 -1.38
C THR A 350 12.06 -15.90 -0.09
N VAL A 351 13.05 -15.01 0.09
CA VAL A 351 13.05 -14.03 1.18
C VAL A 351 11.75 -13.18 1.13
N PRO A 352 11.12 -12.91 2.28
CA PRO A 352 9.92 -12.10 2.33
C PRO A 352 10.12 -10.72 1.70
N ILE A 353 9.27 -10.36 0.76
CA ILE A 353 9.24 -9.04 0.14
C ILE A 353 7.80 -8.54 0.15
N SER A 354 7.57 -7.39 0.76
CA SER A 354 6.25 -6.73 0.79
C SER A 354 6.22 -5.55 -0.16
N ARG A 355 5.13 -5.37 -0.90
CA ARG A 355 4.92 -4.18 -1.74
C ARG A 355 4.65 -2.95 -0.89
N ASN A 356 3.92 -3.11 0.19
CA ASN A 356 3.52 -2.07 1.13
C ASN A 356 4.05 -2.43 2.53
N GLU A 357 5.33 -2.12 2.76
CA GLU A 357 6.06 -2.54 3.96
C GLU A 357 5.47 -1.97 5.26
N ASN A 358 5.06 -0.68 5.24
CA ASN A 358 4.48 -0.06 6.43
C ASN A 358 3.08 -0.62 6.75
N ILE A 359 2.27 -0.91 5.71
CA ILE A 359 0.98 -1.60 5.88
C ILE A 359 1.20 -3.00 6.45
N ALA A 360 2.15 -3.76 5.89
CA ALA A 360 2.50 -5.10 6.37
C ALA A 360 2.95 -5.07 7.84
N GLY A 361 3.87 -4.16 8.18
CA GLY A 361 4.37 -3.98 9.54
C GLY A 361 3.25 -3.65 10.54
N PHE A 362 2.30 -2.78 10.17
CA PHE A 362 1.16 -2.49 11.05
C PHE A 362 0.20 -3.69 11.17
N MET A 363 -0.10 -4.38 10.08
CA MET A 363 -0.93 -5.60 10.13
C MET A 363 -0.28 -6.70 10.96
N HIS A 364 1.05 -6.81 10.94
CA HIS A 364 1.79 -7.70 11.84
C HIS A 364 1.62 -7.30 13.32
N LYS A 365 1.79 -6.02 13.66
CA LYS A 365 1.51 -5.51 15.02
C LYS A 365 0.11 -5.84 15.51
N CYS A 366 -0.87 -5.88 14.60
CA CYS A 366 -2.26 -6.27 14.89
C CYS A 366 -2.47 -7.79 14.99
N GLY A 367 -1.44 -8.63 14.81
CA GLY A 367 -1.55 -10.08 14.79
C GLY A 367 -2.35 -10.62 13.60
N ILE A 368 -2.41 -9.88 12.49
CA ILE A 368 -3.14 -10.26 11.27
C ILE A 368 -2.28 -11.15 10.38
N CYS A 369 -1.00 -10.84 10.24
CA CYS A 369 -0.03 -11.58 9.43
C CYS A 369 1.29 -11.73 10.18
N GLU A 370 2.23 -12.50 9.62
CA GLU A 370 3.60 -12.65 10.11
C GLU A 370 4.60 -12.00 9.14
N GLU A 371 5.70 -11.45 9.65
CA GLU A 371 6.78 -10.87 8.84
C GLU A 371 7.78 -11.89 8.31
N ARG A 372 7.72 -13.15 8.76
CA ARG A 372 8.76 -14.16 8.51
C ARG A 372 8.69 -14.85 7.16
N GLY A 373 7.78 -14.45 6.25
CA GLY A 373 7.61 -15.10 4.94
C GLY A 373 6.98 -16.49 4.98
N SER A 374 6.52 -16.95 6.14
CA SER A 374 5.90 -18.27 6.34
C SER A 374 4.44 -18.37 5.90
N GLY A 375 3.89 -17.31 5.26
CA GLY A 375 2.48 -17.24 4.90
C GLY A 375 2.05 -18.37 3.97
N TYR A 376 2.75 -18.55 2.86
CA TYR A 376 2.45 -19.64 1.93
C TYR A 376 2.75 -21.02 2.52
N ASP A 377 3.76 -21.15 3.39
CA ASP A 377 4.05 -22.42 4.10
C ASP A 377 2.85 -22.87 4.92
N LYS A 378 2.21 -21.95 5.65
CA LYS A 378 0.99 -22.23 6.41
C LYS A 378 -0.16 -22.64 5.51
N VAL A 379 -0.34 -21.98 4.37
CA VAL A 379 -1.38 -22.33 3.40
C VAL A 379 -1.14 -23.74 2.86
N ILE A 380 0.09 -24.05 2.42
CA ILE A 380 0.45 -25.38 1.89
C ILE A 380 0.29 -26.46 2.96
N TYR A 381 0.76 -26.20 4.17
CA TYR A 381 0.59 -27.12 5.30
C TYR A 381 -0.89 -27.37 5.60
N ALA A 382 -1.70 -26.31 5.70
CA ALA A 382 -3.12 -26.42 6.02
C ALA A 382 -3.90 -27.14 4.92
N THR A 383 -3.61 -26.88 3.64
CA THR A 383 -4.25 -27.57 2.52
C THR A 383 -3.84 -29.03 2.46
N SER A 384 -2.56 -29.38 2.65
CA SER A 384 -2.09 -30.77 2.65
C SER A 384 -2.71 -31.59 3.76
N LYS A 385 -2.82 -31.05 4.98
CA LYS A 385 -3.48 -31.73 6.13
C LYS A 385 -4.97 -32.01 5.92
N ASN A 386 -5.62 -31.24 5.04
CA ASN A 386 -7.02 -31.45 4.68
C ASN A 386 -7.21 -32.22 3.36
N SER A 387 -6.14 -32.80 2.80
CA SER A 387 -6.15 -33.47 1.50
C SER A 387 -6.74 -32.58 0.38
N MET A 388 -6.35 -31.32 0.39
CA MET A 388 -6.71 -30.33 -0.61
C MET A 388 -5.49 -30.04 -1.50
N LEU A 389 -5.76 -29.53 -2.69
CA LEU A 389 -4.70 -29.09 -3.60
C LEU A 389 -3.95 -27.88 -3.04
N ALA A 390 -2.66 -27.80 -3.32
CA ALA A 390 -1.91 -26.56 -3.11
C ALA A 390 -2.54 -25.42 -3.91
N PRO A 391 -2.51 -24.18 -3.39
CA PRO A 391 -3.10 -23.05 -4.09
C PRO A 391 -2.50 -22.87 -5.48
N LYS A 392 -3.30 -22.41 -6.43
CA LYS A 392 -2.83 -22.01 -7.77
C LYS A 392 -2.65 -20.51 -7.78
N ILE A 393 -1.44 -20.06 -8.10
CA ILE A 393 -1.09 -18.65 -8.19
C ILE A 393 -0.94 -18.29 -9.67
N GLU A 394 -1.54 -17.19 -10.07
CA GLU A 394 -1.54 -16.74 -11.46
C GLU A 394 -1.18 -15.25 -11.51
N ASN A 395 -0.24 -14.91 -12.39
CA ASN A 395 0.02 -13.54 -12.79
C ASN A 395 -0.80 -13.23 -14.04
N GLN A 396 -1.82 -12.39 -13.88
CA GLN A 396 -2.72 -12.05 -14.98
C GLN A 396 -2.27 -10.78 -15.67
N SER A 397 -1.79 -10.92 -16.91
CA SER A 397 -1.37 -9.80 -17.78
C SER A 397 -0.32 -8.88 -17.16
N ASP A 398 0.52 -9.38 -16.26
CA ASP A 398 1.52 -8.62 -15.50
C ASP A 398 0.95 -7.40 -14.72
N LYS A 399 -0.35 -7.48 -14.39
CA LYS A 399 -1.07 -6.41 -13.69
C LYS A 399 -1.80 -6.87 -12.45
N PHE A 400 -2.15 -8.14 -12.37
CA PHE A 400 -2.95 -8.69 -11.29
C PHE A 400 -2.38 -10.00 -10.78
N THR A 401 -2.46 -10.19 -9.48
CA THR A 401 -2.22 -11.49 -8.84
C THR A 401 -3.56 -12.12 -8.52
N LYS A 402 -3.73 -13.39 -8.88
CA LYS A 402 -4.87 -14.21 -8.50
C LYS A 402 -4.40 -15.49 -7.84
N VAL A 403 -4.95 -15.81 -6.68
CA VAL A 403 -4.70 -17.07 -5.97
C VAL A 403 -6.00 -17.86 -5.88
N THR A 404 -6.01 -19.08 -6.35
CA THR A 404 -7.16 -19.98 -6.31
C THR A 404 -6.94 -21.05 -5.25
N LEU A 405 -7.82 -21.13 -4.29
CA LEU A 405 -7.90 -22.16 -3.27
C LEU A 405 -9.06 -23.11 -3.64
N TYR A 406 -8.74 -24.32 -4.04
CA TYR A 406 -9.73 -25.31 -4.45
C TYR A 406 -10.38 -26.01 -3.27
N SER A 407 -11.67 -26.36 -3.38
CA SER A 407 -12.30 -27.30 -2.46
C SER A 407 -11.65 -28.69 -2.58
N LYS A 408 -11.93 -29.55 -1.63
CA LYS A 408 -11.49 -30.96 -1.72
C LYS A 408 -12.11 -31.63 -2.95
N LEU A 409 -11.27 -32.16 -3.82
CA LEU A 409 -11.69 -32.85 -5.04
C LEU A 409 -11.41 -34.35 -4.96
N PRO A 410 -12.30 -35.21 -5.49
CA PRO A 410 -11.99 -36.62 -5.71
C PRO A 410 -10.73 -36.77 -6.57
N PHE A 411 -9.85 -37.70 -6.20
CA PHE A 411 -8.54 -37.88 -6.84
C PHE A 411 -8.62 -38.00 -8.37
N ASP A 412 -9.64 -38.70 -8.87
CA ASP A 412 -9.81 -38.97 -10.32
C ASP A 412 -10.25 -37.74 -11.11
N LEU A 413 -10.77 -36.69 -10.43
CA LEU A 413 -11.17 -35.42 -11.04
C LEU A 413 -10.02 -34.38 -11.03
N ILE A 414 -8.91 -34.66 -10.35
CA ILE A 414 -7.75 -33.76 -10.31
C ILE A 414 -6.96 -33.89 -11.61
N SER A 415 -6.69 -32.77 -12.27
CA SER A 415 -5.87 -32.73 -13.49
C SER A 415 -4.43 -33.20 -13.24
N LYS A 416 -3.72 -33.60 -14.29
CA LYS A 416 -2.30 -33.97 -14.19
C LYS A 416 -1.47 -32.76 -13.71
N GLU A 417 -1.75 -31.59 -14.25
CA GLU A 417 -1.07 -30.34 -13.96
C GLU A 417 -1.23 -29.98 -12.46
N ASP A 418 -2.45 -30.10 -11.91
CA ASP A 418 -2.72 -29.80 -10.50
C ASP A 418 -2.06 -30.82 -9.55
N LYS A 419 -1.97 -32.10 -9.97
CA LYS A 419 -1.21 -33.10 -9.22
C LYS A 419 0.28 -32.78 -9.17
N VAL A 420 0.87 -32.41 -10.30
CA VAL A 420 2.28 -32.03 -10.42
C VAL A 420 2.56 -30.78 -9.60
N ARG A 421 1.75 -29.72 -9.76
CA ARG A 421 1.89 -28.47 -8.99
C ARG A 421 1.83 -28.74 -7.48
N THR A 422 0.84 -29.51 -7.03
CA THR A 422 0.67 -29.80 -5.59
C THR A 422 1.84 -30.62 -5.04
N CYS A 423 2.34 -31.61 -5.80
CA CYS A 423 3.52 -32.37 -5.45
C CYS A 423 4.77 -31.46 -5.35
N TYR A 424 4.97 -30.58 -6.31
CA TYR A 424 6.07 -29.62 -6.32
C TYR A 424 6.02 -28.65 -5.12
N MET A 425 4.90 -28.00 -4.88
CA MET A 425 4.77 -27.08 -3.75
C MET A 425 4.96 -27.75 -2.40
N GLN A 426 4.48 -28.99 -2.26
CA GLN A 426 4.74 -29.79 -1.06
C GLN A 426 6.23 -30.15 -0.92
N SER A 427 6.90 -30.42 -2.04
CA SER A 427 8.36 -30.70 -2.04
C SER A 427 9.14 -29.47 -1.60
N CYS A 428 8.79 -28.27 -2.10
CA CYS A 428 9.41 -27.01 -1.68
C CYS A 428 9.20 -26.76 -0.20
N PHE A 429 7.97 -26.94 0.30
CA PHE A 429 7.66 -26.79 1.73
C PHE A 429 8.48 -27.74 2.61
N LEU A 430 8.59 -29.02 2.25
CA LEU A 430 9.39 -29.99 2.99
C LEU A 430 10.89 -29.63 2.91
N TYR A 431 11.39 -29.25 1.75
CA TYR A 431 12.77 -28.87 1.53
C TYR A 431 13.22 -27.69 2.43
N VAL A 432 12.40 -26.63 2.52
CA VAL A 432 12.67 -25.48 3.40
C VAL A 432 12.71 -25.91 4.87
N ASN A 433 11.94 -26.95 5.25
CA ASN A 433 11.95 -27.53 6.60
C ASN A 433 13.05 -28.60 6.81
N GLY A 434 13.97 -28.80 5.86
CA GLY A 434 15.05 -29.76 5.94
C GLY A 434 14.62 -31.22 5.68
N GLU A 435 13.43 -31.42 5.10
CA GLU A 435 12.88 -32.71 4.77
C GLU A 435 12.84 -32.93 3.24
N ALA A 436 12.62 -34.17 2.83
CA ALA A 436 12.50 -34.53 1.42
C ALA A 436 11.16 -35.24 1.18
N ILE A 437 10.53 -35.00 0.04
CA ILE A 437 9.27 -35.64 -0.28
C ILE A 437 9.42 -37.12 -0.54
N THR A 438 8.48 -37.89 -0.05
CA THR A 438 8.42 -39.36 -0.17
C THR A 438 7.08 -39.79 -0.76
N ASN A 439 6.99 -41.05 -1.24
CA ASN A 439 5.72 -41.62 -1.66
C ASN A 439 4.64 -41.53 -0.57
N ASN A 440 5.04 -41.71 0.70
CA ASN A 440 4.10 -41.59 1.81
C ASN A 440 3.58 -40.16 1.98
N ALA A 441 4.45 -39.16 1.92
CA ALA A 441 4.04 -37.74 2.00
C ALA A 441 3.07 -37.38 0.85
N VAL A 442 3.34 -37.84 -0.38
CA VAL A 442 2.40 -37.62 -1.51
C VAL A 442 1.05 -38.30 -1.26
N ARG A 443 1.05 -39.53 -0.70
CA ARG A 443 -0.21 -40.22 -0.37
C ARG A 443 -1.04 -39.45 0.68
N GLU A 444 -0.40 -38.94 1.70
CA GLU A 444 -1.07 -38.11 2.73
C GLU A 444 -1.71 -36.87 2.12
N VAL A 445 -0.98 -36.13 1.28
CA VAL A 445 -1.47 -34.92 0.60
C VAL A 445 -2.71 -35.19 -0.24
N PHE A 446 -2.72 -36.31 -1.00
CA PHE A 446 -3.83 -36.64 -1.90
C PHE A 446 -4.88 -37.57 -1.29
N GLY A 447 -4.73 -37.97 -0.04
CA GLY A 447 -5.63 -38.94 0.60
C GLY A 447 -5.63 -40.33 -0.06
N ILE A 448 -4.47 -40.77 -0.58
CA ILE A 448 -4.31 -42.03 -1.32
C ILE A 448 -4.07 -43.18 -0.31
N ASN A 449 -4.89 -44.22 -0.41
CA ASN A 449 -4.77 -45.43 0.44
C ASN A 449 -3.50 -46.25 0.09
N ASP A 450 -3.04 -47.07 1.03
CA ASP A 450 -1.88 -47.95 0.84
C ASP A 450 -1.99 -48.90 -0.35
N LYS A 451 -3.20 -49.36 -0.66
CA LYS A 451 -3.48 -50.23 -1.83
C LYS A 451 -3.18 -49.55 -3.17
N ASP A 452 -3.32 -48.21 -3.18
CA ASP A 452 -3.18 -47.37 -4.38
C ASP A 452 -1.84 -46.60 -4.44
N LYS A 453 -0.82 -47.05 -3.69
CA LYS A 453 0.51 -46.37 -3.65
C LYS A 453 1.15 -46.09 -5.00
N TYR A 454 0.78 -46.86 -6.06
CA TYR A 454 1.25 -46.65 -7.43
C TYR A 454 0.80 -45.28 -8.01
N LYS A 455 -0.37 -44.77 -7.55
CA LYS A 455 -0.86 -43.45 -7.95
C LYS A 455 0.10 -42.34 -7.50
N ALA A 456 0.59 -42.42 -6.24
CA ALA A 456 1.60 -41.47 -5.73
C ALA A 456 2.92 -41.60 -6.48
N SER A 457 3.39 -42.83 -6.79
CA SER A 457 4.60 -43.03 -7.59
C SER A 457 4.47 -42.41 -8.99
N ARG A 458 3.27 -42.45 -9.59
CA ARG A 458 3.02 -41.83 -10.90
C ARG A 458 3.11 -40.29 -10.80
N ILE A 459 2.53 -39.69 -9.76
CA ILE A 459 2.62 -38.23 -9.54
C ILE A 459 4.08 -37.80 -9.40
N ILE A 460 4.87 -38.53 -8.59
CA ILE A 460 6.30 -38.25 -8.41
C ILE A 460 7.02 -38.36 -9.79
N LYS A 461 6.73 -39.41 -10.54
CA LYS A 461 7.32 -39.58 -11.88
C LYS A 461 6.95 -38.43 -12.82
N ASP A 462 5.68 -38.03 -12.87
CA ASP A 462 5.23 -36.91 -13.71
C ASP A 462 5.91 -35.59 -13.28
N THR A 463 6.17 -35.40 -11.97
CA THR A 463 6.86 -34.21 -11.42
C THR A 463 8.37 -34.22 -11.75
N LEU A 464 8.99 -35.40 -11.76
CA LEU A 464 10.39 -35.59 -12.23
C LEU A 464 10.50 -35.31 -13.73
N GLU A 465 9.60 -35.83 -14.57
CA GLU A 465 9.55 -35.58 -16.02
C GLU A 465 9.39 -34.08 -16.32
N ALA A 466 8.63 -33.35 -15.48
CA ALA A 466 8.51 -31.90 -15.53
C ALA A 466 9.75 -31.15 -15.03
N ARG A 467 10.79 -31.85 -14.53
CA ARG A 467 12.04 -31.31 -14.00
C ARG A 467 11.86 -30.36 -12.78
N LEU A 468 10.80 -30.55 -12.04
CA LEU A 468 10.48 -29.73 -10.87
C LEU A 468 11.08 -30.27 -9.58
N ILE A 469 11.34 -31.58 -9.51
CA ILE A 469 12.04 -32.26 -8.40
C ILE A 469 13.15 -33.15 -8.94
N LYS A 470 14.07 -33.57 -8.08
CA LYS A 470 15.13 -34.53 -8.40
C LYS A 470 15.34 -35.49 -7.23
N PRO A 471 15.87 -36.69 -7.43
CA PRO A 471 16.27 -37.58 -6.34
C PRO A 471 17.31 -36.91 -5.43
N VAL A 472 17.21 -37.14 -4.14
CA VAL A 472 18.25 -36.70 -3.15
C VAL A 472 19.54 -37.51 -3.36
N ASP A 473 19.41 -38.81 -3.62
CA ASP A 473 20.50 -39.73 -3.93
C ASP A 473 20.05 -40.70 -5.02
N GLU A 474 20.66 -40.63 -6.20
CA GLU A 474 20.34 -41.46 -7.37
C GLU A 474 20.63 -42.96 -7.17
N ASN A 475 21.51 -43.30 -6.20
CA ASN A 475 21.89 -44.68 -5.91
C ASN A 475 20.92 -45.40 -4.94
N THR A 476 19.95 -44.66 -4.38
CA THR A 476 18.97 -45.24 -3.47
C THR A 476 17.98 -46.15 -4.20
N ALA A 477 17.71 -47.32 -3.65
CA ALA A 477 16.70 -48.22 -4.18
C ALA A 477 15.32 -47.52 -4.29
N PRO A 478 14.53 -47.75 -5.35
CA PRO A 478 13.27 -47.03 -5.62
C PRO A 478 12.28 -47.00 -4.46
N ARG A 479 12.28 -48.06 -3.60
CA ARG A 479 11.41 -48.16 -2.42
C ARG A 479 11.69 -47.12 -1.34
N TYR A 480 12.95 -46.66 -1.26
CA TYR A 480 13.42 -45.72 -0.22
C TYR A 480 13.82 -44.35 -0.78
N MET A 481 13.55 -44.15 -2.09
CA MET A 481 13.88 -42.90 -2.78
C MET A 481 13.18 -41.71 -2.14
N LYS A 482 13.94 -40.63 -1.95
CA LYS A 482 13.48 -39.31 -1.51
C LYS A 482 13.80 -38.30 -2.60
N TYR A 483 12.99 -37.26 -2.70
CA TYR A 483 13.11 -36.24 -3.76
C TYR A 483 13.07 -34.83 -3.19
#